data_05c5ad850e793b1d23dbfdc6cff788a3
#
_entry.id   05c5ad850e793b1d23dbfdc6cff788a3
#
_cell.length_a   1.000
_cell.length_b   1.000
_cell.length_c   1.000
_cell.angle_alpha   90.00
_cell.angle_beta   90.00
_cell.angle_gamma   90.00
#
_symmetry.space_group_name_H-M   'P 1'
#
loop_
_entity.id
_entity.type
_entity.pdbx_description
1 polymer ?
#
loop_
_entity_poly.entity_id
_entity_poly.type
_entity_poly.pdbx_seq_one_letter_code
_entity_poly.pdbx_strand_id
1 'polypeptide(L)'
;SKAEIRKNPAYLFASIHYLLDTTRGKKITVMLPYSYRLKDVSDWFRQLWAESLGKKVDVDGNHVHLGQTPVNALGATDQHSQIQLYVEGPFDKLVCFLETEKFNADVTIPEGFEDHPGISYLSGHTMANLLMTEKSGTEHALVINHRPNMTIRLPEVNANSVGQLLYMLEVSTAFAGGLYRVNAFDQPGVEFGKQYAYAVMGKQGFEKKKAEFEQTKLPPRKVL
;
A
#
# COMPACT_ATOMS: atom_id res chain seq x y z
N SER A 1 -16.03 18.68 -5.40
CA SER A 1 -17.18 17.77 -5.53
C SER A 1 -18.02 17.86 -4.27
N LYS A 2 -19.34 18.06 -4.40
CA LYS A 2 -20.30 18.03 -3.27
C LYS A 2 -20.80 16.59 -2.97
N ALA A 3 -20.08 15.56 -3.41
CA ALA A 3 -20.47 14.19 -3.17
C ALA A 3 -20.38 13.86 -1.67
N GLU A 4 -21.40 13.18 -1.14
CA GLU A 4 -21.35 12.63 0.21
C GLU A 4 -20.18 11.67 0.35
N ILE A 5 -19.44 11.75 1.45
CA ILE A 5 -18.25 10.90 1.72
C ILE A 5 -18.56 9.42 1.49
N ARG A 6 -19.73 8.96 1.94
CA ARG A 6 -20.13 7.53 1.80
C ARG A 6 -20.43 7.09 0.37
N LYS A 7 -20.68 8.03 -0.54
CA LYS A 7 -21.00 7.76 -1.95
C LYS A 7 -19.80 7.96 -2.87
N ASN A 8 -18.67 8.47 -2.34
CA ASN A 8 -17.45 8.67 -3.09
C ASN A 8 -16.38 7.70 -2.58
N PRO A 9 -15.96 6.70 -3.37
CA PRO A 9 -15.01 5.68 -2.93
C PRO A 9 -13.66 6.26 -2.51
N ALA A 10 -13.20 7.33 -3.16
CA ALA A 10 -11.94 7.98 -2.79
C ALA A 10 -12.02 8.65 -1.41
N TYR A 11 -13.11 9.36 -1.13
CA TYR A 11 -13.31 9.99 0.17
C TYR A 11 -13.53 8.98 1.29
N LEU A 12 -14.28 7.90 0.97
CA LEU A 12 -14.50 6.80 1.92
C LEU A 12 -13.19 6.10 2.28
N PHE A 13 -12.37 5.77 1.26
CA PHE A 13 -11.06 5.14 1.46
C PHE A 13 -10.16 6.00 2.36
N ALA A 14 -9.99 7.28 2.04
CA ALA A 14 -9.18 8.20 2.83
C ALA A 14 -9.72 8.37 4.26
N SER A 15 -11.04 8.49 4.43
CA SER A 15 -11.66 8.66 5.75
C SER A 15 -11.47 7.43 6.64
N ILE A 16 -11.59 6.22 6.09
CA ILE A 16 -11.35 4.96 6.83
C ILE A 16 -9.89 4.89 7.28
N HIS A 17 -8.93 5.18 6.39
CA HIS A 17 -7.51 5.20 6.73
C HIS A 17 -7.21 6.21 7.84
N TYR A 18 -7.69 7.45 7.68
CA TYR A 18 -7.50 8.51 8.66
C TYR A 18 -8.08 8.13 10.04
N LEU A 19 -9.33 7.67 10.09
CA LEU A 19 -9.96 7.29 11.35
C LEU A 19 -9.28 6.10 12.01
N LEU A 20 -8.93 5.07 11.25
CA LEU A 20 -8.24 3.91 11.80
C LEU A 20 -6.84 4.26 12.31
N ASP A 21 -6.11 5.14 11.63
CA ASP A 21 -4.82 5.63 12.09
C ASP A 21 -4.95 6.46 13.37
N THR A 22 -5.81 7.49 13.36
CA THR A 22 -5.86 8.49 14.45
C THR A 22 -6.63 8.00 15.69
N THR A 23 -7.63 7.15 15.52
CA THR A 23 -8.49 6.70 16.64
C THR A 23 -8.23 5.25 17.08
N ARG A 24 -7.59 4.43 16.24
CA ARG A 24 -7.38 3.00 16.49
C ARG A 24 -5.93 2.56 16.35
N GLY A 25 -4.99 3.48 16.11
CA GLY A 25 -3.56 3.20 16.04
C GLY A 25 -3.15 2.29 14.88
N LYS A 26 -3.90 2.27 13.75
CA LYS A 26 -3.54 1.49 12.57
C LYS A 26 -2.52 2.25 11.75
N LYS A 27 -1.26 2.16 12.15
CA LYS A 27 -0.13 2.90 11.59
C LYS A 27 0.42 2.32 10.28
N ILE A 28 -0.05 1.15 9.88
CA ILE A 28 0.40 0.44 8.68
C ILE A 28 -0.81 0.19 7.79
N THR A 29 -0.69 0.51 6.50
CA THR A 29 -1.66 0.13 5.47
C THR A 29 -1.02 -0.84 4.48
N VAL A 30 -1.68 -1.96 4.21
CA VAL A 30 -1.19 -3.00 3.30
C VAL A 30 -2.07 -3.01 2.06
N MET A 31 -1.48 -2.86 0.88
CA MET A 31 -2.18 -3.07 -0.39
C MET A 31 -1.84 -4.46 -0.92
N LEU A 32 -2.86 -5.33 -1.01
CA LEU A 32 -2.71 -6.76 -1.31
C LEU A 32 -3.57 -7.17 -2.52
N PRO A 33 -3.08 -6.96 -3.76
CA PRO A 33 -3.77 -7.41 -4.96
C PRO A 33 -3.74 -8.94 -5.12
N TYR A 34 -4.88 -9.53 -5.51
CA TYR A 34 -5.01 -10.92 -5.95
C TYR A 34 -5.06 -11.01 -7.48
N SER A 35 -4.13 -10.31 -8.10
CA SER A 35 -3.84 -10.38 -9.53
C SER A 35 -2.41 -9.91 -9.76
N TYR A 36 -1.59 -10.73 -10.40
CA TYR A 36 -0.21 -10.36 -10.74
C TYR A 36 -0.15 -9.08 -11.59
N ARG A 37 -1.15 -8.84 -12.43
CA ARG A 37 -1.25 -7.63 -13.27
C ARG A 37 -1.46 -6.33 -12.46
N LEU A 38 -1.83 -6.44 -11.19
CA LEU A 38 -2.00 -5.30 -10.28
C LEU A 38 -0.84 -5.16 -9.29
N LYS A 39 0.19 -6.02 -9.39
CA LYS A 39 1.35 -5.99 -8.49
C LYS A 39 1.97 -4.59 -8.42
N ASP A 40 2.25 -4.00 -9.57
CA ASP A 40 2.94 -2.70 -9.64
C ASP A 40 2.02 -1.53 -9.22
N VAL A 41 0.70 -1.71 -9.22
CA VAL A 41 -0.24 -0.75 -8.64
C VAL A 41 -0.05 -0.67 -7.12
N SER A 42 0.18 -1.80 -6.44
CA SER A 42 0.44 -1.79 -5.00
C SER A 42 1.78 -1.15 -4.67
N ASP A 43 2.79 -1.35 -5.51
CA ASP A 43 4.10 -0.71 -5.35
C ASP A 43 4.03 0.80 -5.60
N TRP A 44 3.32 1.23 -6.63
CA TRP A 44 3.06 2.63 -6.92
C TRP A 44 2.25 3.31 -5.79
N PHE A 45 1.20 2.66 -5.26
CA PHE A 45 0.43 3.17 -4.13
C PHE A 45 1.32 3.38 -2.90
N ARG A 46 2.23 2.46 -2.63
CA ARG A 46 3.20 2.59 -1.54
C ARG A 46 3.99 3.89 -1.65
N GLN A 47 4.50 4.22 -2.85
CA GLN A 47 5.18 5.50 -3.08
C GLN A 47 4.23 6.68 -2.89
N LEU A 48 3.09 6.68 -3.59
CA LEU A 48 2.12 7.77 -3.54
C LEU A 48 1.72 8.12 -2.10
N TRP A 49 1.34 7.12 -1.31
CA TRP A 49 0.85 7.30 0.06
C TRP A 49 1.95 7.78 1.00
N ALA A 50 3.14 7.17 0.93
CA ALA A 50 4.28 7.50 1.78
C ALA A 50 4.78 8.93 1.53
N GLU A 51 5.06 9.28 0.28
CA GLU A 51 5.63 10.59 -0.07
C GLU A 51 4.65 11.73 0.17
N SER A 52 3.37 11.51 -0.12
CA SER A 52 2.35 12.54 0.03
C SER A 52 1.95 12.79 1.48
N LEU A 53 1.88 11.77 2.33
CA LEU A 53 1.33 11.88 3.68
C LEU A 53 2.36 11.79 4.81
N GLY A 54 3.57 11.28 4.53
CA GLY A 54 4.66 11.26 5.50
C GLY A 54 5.23 12.66 5.72
N LYS A 55 4.76 13.40 6.74
CA LYS A 55 5.13 14.80 6.96
C LYS A 55 5.60 15.07 8.38
N LYS A 56 6.65 15.90 8.48
CA LYS A 56 7.18 16.40 9.74
C LYS A 56 6.31 17.48 10.33
N VAL A 57 5.75 18.34 9.47
CA VAL A 57 4.97 19.52 9.87
C VAL A 57 3.60 19.52 9.20
N ASP A 58 2.60 20.09 9.89
CA ASP A 58 1.29 20.35 9.33
C ASP A 58 1.25 21.67 8.53
N VAL A 59 0.09 22.03 7.99
CA VAL A 59 -0.09 23.27 7.21
C VAL A 59 0.05 24.56 8.05
N ASP A 60 -0.01 24.45 9.36
CA ASP A 60 0.17 25.56 10.29
C ASP A 60 1.63 25.65 10.80
N GLY A 61 2.51 24.74 10.36
CA GLY A 61 3.93 24.68 10.76
C GLY A 61 4.20 23.92 12.07
N ASN A 62 3.20 23.29 12.67
CA ASN A 62 3.39 22.51 13.88
C ASN A 62 4.12 21.19 13.58
N HIS A 63 5.01 20.77 14.47
CA HIS A 63 5.69 19.48 14.36
C HIS A 63 4.74 18.34 14.73
N VAL A 64 4.40 17.51 13.76
CA VAL A 64 3.39 16.43 13.90
C VAL A 64 3.93 15.04 13.66
N HIS A 65 4.92 14.87 12.76
CA HIS A 65 5.47 13.55 12.36
C HIS A 65 4.38 12.54 12.03
N LEU A 66 3.54 12.86 11.06
CA LEU A 66 2.39 12.07 10.61
C LEU A 66 2.74 11.17 9.42
N GLY A 67 1.89 10.18 9.20
CA GLY A 67 1.86 9.29 8.05
C GLY A 67 1.78 7.82 8.45
N GLN A 68 0.92 7.07 7.74
CA GLN A 68 0.92 5.61 7.82
C GLN A 68 2.07 5.05 6.98
N THR A 69 2.63 3.93 7.40
CA THR A 69 3.60 3.16 6.61
C THR A 69 2.84 2.28 5.61
N PRO A 70 2.92 2.55 4.31
CA PRO A 70 2.33 1.66 3.32
C PRO A 70 3.24 0.47 3.03
N VAL A 71 2.64 -0.70 2.92
CA VAL A 71 3.29 -1.96 2.57
C VAL A 71 2.63 -2.51 1.32
N ASN A 72 3.41 -2.93 0.34
CA ASN A 72 2.94 -3.70 -0.80
C ASN A 72 3.05 -5.19 -0.50
N ALA A 73 2.10 -5.95 -1.01
CA ALA A 73 2.09 -7.41 -0.95
C ALA A 73 1.44 -7.95 -2.23
N LEU A 74 1.50 -9.25 -2.47
CA LEU A 74 0.90 -9.93 -3.61
C LEU A 74 0.23 -11.22 -3.17
N GLY A 75 -1.07 -11.35 -3.37
CA GLY A 75 -1.78 -12.62 -3.23
C GLY A 75 -1.59 -13.51 -4.50
N ALA A 76 -1.43 -14.83 -4.37
CA ALA A 76 -1.39 -15.55 -3.08
C ALA A 76 0.04 -15.63 -2.48
N THR A 77 1.06 -15.18 -3.21
CA THR A 77 2.49 -15.34 -2.86
C THR A 77 2.79 -14.91 -1.42
N ASP A 78 2.32 -13.74 -1.03
CA ASP A 78 2.62 -13.16 0.27
C ASP A 78 1.71 -13.66 1.41
N GLN A 79 0.80 -14.58 1.14
CA GLN A 79 0.13 -15.33 2.20
C GLN A 79 1.14 -16.12 3.04
N HIS A 80 2.17 -16.66 2.39
CA HIS A 80 3.21 -17.46 3.06
C HIS A 80 4.34 -16.62 3.68
N SER A 81 4.43 -15.34 3.37
CA SER A 81 5.50 -14.48 3.89
C SER A 81 5.02 -13.47 4.94
N GLN A 82 3.76 -13.00 4.87
CA GLN A 82 3.32 -11.85 5.64
C GLN A 82 2.02 -12.08 6.45
N ILE A 83 1.14 -12.99 6.03
CA ILE A 83 -0.19 -13.13 6.65
C ILE A 83 -0.11 -13.60 8.11
N GLN A 84 0.86 -14.43 8.47
CA GLN A 84 1.09 -14.79 9.88
C GLN A 84 1.25 -13.54 10.77
N LEU A 85 2.05 -12.57 10.33
CA LEU A 85 2.24 -11.30 11.03
C LEU A 85 0.96 -10.44 11.06
N TYR A 86 0.15 -10.49 10.01
CA TYR A 86 -1.06 -9.69 9.92
C TYR A 86 -2.18 -10.24 10.81
N VAL A 87 -2.25 -11.54 10.96
CA VAL A 87 -3.25 -12.22 11.80
C VAL A 87 -2.85 -12.20 13.27
N GLU A 88 -1.63 -12.63 13.62
CA GLU A 88 -1.23 -12.84 15.01
C GLU A 88 -0.31 -11.75 15.59
N GLY A 89 0.32 -10.95 14.73
CA GLY A 89 1.25 -9.90 15.15
C GLY A 89 0.56 -8.65 15.72
N PRO A 90 1.29 -7.52 15.85
CA PRO A 90 0.76 -6.28 16.38
C PRO A 90 -0.52 -5.83 15.70
N PHE A 91 -1.46 -5.30 16.47
CA PHE A 91 -2.79 -4.87 15.99
C PHE A 91 -2.76 -3.44 15.44
N ASP A 92 -1.85 -3.19 14.50
CA ASP A 92 -1.49 -1.87 13.97
C ASP A 92 -1.72 -1.70 12.47
N LYS A 93 -2.38 -2.69 11.81
CA LYS A 93 -2.50 -2.74 10.35
C LYS A 93 -3.94 -2.64 9.88
N LEU A 94 -4.10 -2.06 8.69
CA LEU A 94 -5.28 -2.14 7.83
C LEU A 94 -4.86 -2.85 6.54
N VAL A 95 -5.57 -3.92 6.17
CA VAL A 95 -5.30 -4.65 4.91
C VAL A 95 -6.34 -4.25 3.86
N CYS A 96 -5.88 -3.78 2.71
CA CYS A 96 -6.71 -3.46 1.55
C CYS A 96 -6.46 -4.47 0.44
N PHE A 97 -7.43 -5.34 0.19
CA PHE A 97 -7.41 -6.26 -0.93
C PHE A 97 -7.77 -5.55 -2.23
N LEU A 98 -7.07 -5.89 -3.34
CA LEU A 98 -7.53 -5.59 -4.69
C LEU A 98 -7.98 -6.91 -5.33
N GLU A 99 -9.25 -7.00 -5.67
CA GLU A 99 -9.91 -8.16 -6.24
C GLU A 99 -10.37 -7.86 -7.67
N THR A 100 -10.33 -8.83 -8.55
CA THR A 100 -10.94 -8.74 -9.88
C THR A 100 -12.05 -9.78 -10.04
N GLU A 101 -13.19 -9.38 -10.62
CA GLU A 101 -14.33 -10.28 -10.85
C GLU A 101 -14.10 -11.18 -12.06
N LYS A 102 -13.42 -10.65 -13.09
CA LYS A 102 -13.13 -11.40 -14.32
C LYS A 102 -11.64 -11.40 -14.60
N PHE A 103 -11.12 -12.57 -14.88
CA PHE A 103 -9.75 -12.76 -15.36
C PHE A 103 -9.74 -12.76 -16.89
N ASN A 104 -8.71 -12.18 -17.51
CA ASN A 104 -8.57 -12.14 -18.96
C ASN A 104 -8.34 -13.54 -19.59
N ALA A 105 -7.80 -14.45 -18.79
CA ALA A 105 -7.67 -15.86 -19.13
C ALA A 105 -7.86 -16.66 -17.87
N ASP A 106 -8.43 -17.84 -17.99
CA ASP A 106 -8.58 -18.79 -16.90
C ASP A 106 -8.24 -20.18 -17.42
N VAL A 107 -7.70 -21.02 -16.58
CA VAL A 107 -7.26 -22.36 -16.90
C VAL A 107 -7.95 -23.32 -15.95
N THR A 108 -8.62 -24.32 -16.49
CA THR A 108 -9.16 -25.42 -15.70
C THR A 108 -8.03 -26.36 -15.29
N ILE A 109 -7.97 -26.71 -14.03
CA ILE A 109 -7.05 -27.72 -13.49
C ILE A 109 -7.49 -29.06 -14.04
N PRO A 110 -6.63 -29.78 -14.79
CA PRO A 110 -7.02 -31.04 -15.41
C PRO A 110 -7.36 -32.12 -14.37
N GLU A 111 -8.16 -33.06 -14.76
CA GLU A 111 -8.40 -34.25 -13.97
C GLU A 111 -7.13 -35.08 -13.87
N GLY A 112 -6.95 -35.79 -12.75
CA GLY A 112 -5.78 -36.61 -12.48
C GLY A 112 -5.38 -36.57 -11.01
N PHE A 113 -4.33 -37.30 -10.70
CA PHE A 113 -3.80 -37.36 -9.32
C PHE A 113 -4.78 -37.98 -8.32
N GLU A 114 -5.62 -38.95 -8.76
CA GLU A 114 -6.62 -39.61 -7.90
C GLU A 114 -5.96 -40.28 -6.70
N ASP A 115 -4.71 -40.78 -6.88
CA ASP A 115 -3.90 -41.40 -5.83
C ASP A 115 -3.29 -40.39 -4.84
N HIS A 116 -3.51 -39.08 -5.06
CA HIS A 116 -2.97 -38.02 -4.23
C HIS A 116 -4.08 -37.16 -3.62
N PRO A 117 -4.72 -37.58 -2.49
CA PRO A 117 -5.85 -36.87 -1.88
C PRO A 117 -5.55 -35.38 -1.54
N GLY A 118 -4.28 -35.05 -1.35
CA GLY A 118 -3.83 -33.67 -1.04
C GLY A 118 -4.00 -32.67 -2.18
N ILE A 119 -4.20 -33.14 -3.43
CA ILE A 119 -4.36 -32.28 -4.61
C ILE A 119 -5.49 -32.69 -5.54
N SER A 120 -5.96 -33.93 -5.46
CA SER A 120 -7.02 -34.47 -6.35
C SER A 120 -8.32 -33.67 -6.28
N TYR A 121 -8.64 -33.09 -5.12
CA TYR A 121 -9.82 -32.22 -4.92
C TYR A 121 -9.79 -30.93 -5.75
N LEU A 122 -8.64 -30.55 -6.30
CA LEU A 122 -8.50 -29.35 -7.16
C LEU A 122 -8.96 -29.62 -8.61
N SER A 123 -9.07 -30.89 -9.00
CA SER A 123 -9.47 -31.27 -10.35
C SER A 123 -10.82 -30.68 -10.74
N GLY A 124 -10.92 -30.14 -11.96
CA GLY A 124 -12.12 -29.50 -12.49
C GLY A 124 -12.37 -28.05 -12.02
N HIS A 125 -11.67 -27.57 -11.00
CA HIS A 125 -11.70 -26.16 -10.63
C HIS A 125 -10.84 -25.33 -11.57
N THR A 126 -11.08 -24.01 -11.61
CA THR A 126 -10.23 -23.10 -12.40
C THR A 126 -9.17 -22.45 -11.52
N MET A 127 -8.07 -22.02 -12.12
CA MET A 127 -7.02 -21.26 -11.42
C MET A 127 -7.54 -19.95 -10.82
N ALA A 128 -8.48 -19.28 -11.52
CA ALA A 128 -9.14 -18.09 -10.99
C ALA A 128 -9.99 -18.42 -9.74
N ASN A 129 -10.74 -19.53 -9.78
CA ASN A 129 -11.54 -19.98 -8.63
C ASN A 129 -10.63 -20.30 -7.43
N LEU A 130 -9.52 -21.01 -7.65
CA LEU A 130 -8.54 -21.31 -6.60
C LEU A 130 -7.98 -20.03 -5.98
N LEU A 131 -7.50 -19.09 -6.81
CA LEU A 131 -6.92 -17.83 -6.34
C LEU A 131 -7.94 -16.99 -5.52
N MET A 132 -9.20 -16.92 -5.96
CA MET A 132 -10.23 -16.19 -5.23
C MET A 132 -10.68 -16.91 -3.96
N THR A 133 -10.60 -18.22 -3.91
CA THR A 133 -10.86 -19.02 -2.70
C THR A 133 -9.77 -18.76 -1.65
N GLU A 134 -8.51 -18.71 -2.05
CA GLU A 134 -7.39 -18.36 -1.16
C GLU A 134 -7.51 -16.92 -0.63
N LYS A 135 -7.91 -15.96 -1.50
CA LYS A 135 -8.24 -14.58 -1.07
C LYS A 135 -9.32 -14.59 -0.01
N SER A 136 -10.40 -15.29 -0.25
CA SER A 136 -11.55 -15.35 0.66
C SER A 136 -11.17 -16.01 1.99
N GLY A 137 -10.34 -17.03 1.98
CA GLY A 137 -9.79 -17.66 3.18
C GLY A 137 -8.95 -16.68 4.02
N THR A 138 -8.08 -15.92 3.35
CA THR A 138 -7.26 -14.89 4.01
C THR A 138 -8.11 -13.77 4.61
N GLU A 139 -9.09 -13.26 3.85
CA GLU A 139 -10.04 -12.25 4.33
C GLU A 139 -10.82 -12.75 5.55
N HIS A 140 -11.30 -13.99 5.47
CA HIS A 140 -12.04 -14.62 6.58
C HIS A 140 -11.15 -14.75 7.84
N ALA A 141 -9.90 -15.19 7.69
CA ALA A 141 -8.96 -15.26 8.79
C ALA A 141 -8.71 -13.89 9.44
N LEU A 142 -8.62 -12.81 8.67
CA LEU A 142 -8.53 -11.45 9.21
C LEU A 142 -9.80 -11.04 9.96
N VAL A 143 -10.98 -11.34 9.41
CA VAL A 143 -12.29 -10.99 10.01
C VAL A 143 -12.48 -11.66 11.36
N ILE A 144 -12.28 -12.99 11.47
CA ILE A 144 -12.46 -13.73 12.73
C ILE A 144 -11.46 -13.32 13.80
N ASN A 145 -10.30 -12.80 13.40
CA ASN A 145 -9.29 -12.23 14.31
C ASN A 145 -9.45 -10.72 14.51
N HIS A 146 -10.59 -10.15 14.15
CA HIS A 146 -10.92 -8.73 14.29
C HIS A 146 -9.91 -7.77 13.63
N ARG A 147 -9.16 -8.24 12.62
CA ARG A 147 -8.17 -7.44 11.89
C ARG A 147 -8.88 -6.58 10.86
N PRO A 148 -8.74 -5.24 10.90
CA PRO A 148 -9.38 -4.36 9.94
C PRO A 148 -8.92 -4.68 8.52
N ASN A 149 -9.88 -4.87 7.63
CA ASN A 149 -9.62 -5.07 6.22
C ASN A 149 -10.74 -4.46 5.37
N MET A 150 -10.45 -4.24 4.10
CA MET A 150 -11.40 -3.78 3.09
C MET A 150 -11.02 -4.39 1.74
N THR A 151 -11.97 -4.42 0.82
CA THR A 151 -11.76 -4.89 -0.56
C THR A 151 -12.17 -3.82 -1.55
N ILE A 152 -11.27 -3.49 -2.48
CA ILE A 152 -11.56 -2.75 -3.70
C ILE A 152 -11.73 -3.80 -4.80
N ARG A 153 -12.91 -3.83 -5.42
CA ARG A 153 -13.24 -4.79 -6.47
C ARG A 153 -13.28 -4.11 -7.83
N LEU A 154 -12.52 -4.66 -8.77
CA LEU A 154 -12.54 -4.23 -10.16
C LEU A 154 -13.33 -5.26 -10.99
N PRO A 155 -14.16 -4.82 -11.95
CA PRO A 155 -14.86 -5.75 -12.85
C PRO A 155 -13.88 -6.64 -13.61
N GLU A 156 -12.79 -6.05 -14.12
CA GLU A 156 -11.70 -6.71 -14.83
C GLU A 156 -10.44 -5.83 -14.82
N VAL A 157 -9.28 -6.40 -15.12
CA VAL A 157 -8.02 -5.63 -15.22
C VAL A 157 -7.81 -5.18 -16.66
N ASN A 158 -8.22 -3.95 -16.97
CA ASN A 158 -8.01 -3.28 -18.25
C ASN A 158 -7.62 -1.80 -18.05
N ALA A 159 -7.31 -1.09 -19.14
CA ALA A 159 -6.86 0.30 -19.07
C ALA A 159 -7.88 1.23 -18.40
N ASN A 160 -9.18 0.99 -18.60
CA ASN A 160 -10.24 1.82 -18.03
C ASN A 160 -10.34 1.59 -16.49
N SER A 161 -10.44 0.35 -16.04
CA SER A 161 -10.56 0.03 -14.61
C SER A 161 -9.29 0.39 -13.82
N VAL A 162 -8.12 0.17 -14.41
CA VAL A 162 -6.85 0.58 -13.81
C VAL A 162 -6.75 2.10 -13.74
N GLY A 163 -7.11 2.83 -14.81
CA GLY A 163 -7.14 4.30 -14.81
C GLY A 163 -8.09 4.86 -13.74
N GLN A 164 -9.27 4.27 -13.57
CA GLN A 164 -10.21 4.65 -12.49
C GLN A 164 -9.62 4.38 -11.10
N LEU A 165 -8.94 3.24 -10.91
CA LEU A 165 -8.29 2.90 -9.65
C LEU A 165 -7.18 3.88 -9.30
N LEU A 166 -6.28 4.19 -10.26
CA LEU A 166 -5.20 5.15 -10.06
C LEU A 166 -5.76 6.53 -9.69
N TYR A 167 -6.73 7.04 -10.45
CA TYR A 167 -7.38 8.31 -10.16
C TYR A 167 -8.07 8.33 -8.78
N MET A 168 -8.77 7.25 -8.42
CA MET A 168 -9.39 7.12 -7.11
C MET A 168 -8.34 7.20 -5.98
N LEU A 169 -7.21 6.53 -6.13
CA LEU A 169 -6.14 6.51 -5.11
C LEU A 169 -5.43 7.88 -5.01
N GLU A 170 -5.23 8.59 -6.14
CA GLU A 170 -4.69 9.96 -6.15
C GLU A 170 -5.63 10.93 -5.42
N VAL A 171 -6.92 10.90 -5.73
CA VAL A 171 -7.94 11.72 -5.05
C VAL A 171 -8.01 11.37 -3.56
N SER A 172 -7.95 10.06 -3.23
CA SER A 172 -7.91 9.61 -1.82
C SER A 172 -6.73 10.20 -1.08
N THR A 173 -5.56 10.19 -1.70
CA THR A 173 -4.32 10.68 -1.09
C THR A 173 -4.38 12.20 -0.86
N ALA A 174 -4.85 12.96 -1.86
CA ALA A 174 -5.05 14.41 -1.72
C ALA A 174 -6.06 14.74 -0.61
N PHE A 175 -7.18 13.99 -0.55
CA PHE A 175 -8.20 14.17 0.47
C PHE A 175 -7.69 13.79 1.87
N ALA A 176 -6.90 12.71 1.99
CA ALA A 176 -6.25 12.33 3.25
C ALA A 176 -5.29 13.40 3.73
N GLY A 177 -4.52 14.04 2.83
CA GLY A 177 -3.68 15.21 3.15
C GLY A 177 -4.47 16.34 3.82
N GLY A 178 -5.67 16.63 3.30
CA GLY A 178 -6.61 17.58 3.92
C GLY A 178 -7.06 17.14 5.32
N LEU A 179 -7.40 15.85 5.50
CA LEU A 179 -7.81 15.31 6.81
C LEU A 179 -6.67 15.35 7.83
N TYR A 180 -5.44 15.03 7.44
CA TYR A 180 -4.24 15.13 8.28
C TYR A 180 -3.73 16.57 8.44
N ARG A 181 -4.28 17.53 7.69
CA ARG A 181 -3.83 18.93 7.63
C ARG A 181 -2.36 19.04 7.20
N VAL A 182 -1.93 18.24 6.22
CA VAL A 182 -0.58 18.27 5.67
C VAL A 182 -0.59 18.63 4.18
N ASN A 183 0.52 19.17 3.66
CA ASN A 183 0.66 19.39 2.23
C ASN A 183 1.01 18.04 1.54
N ALA A 184 0.06 17.46 0.82
CA ALA A 184 0.24 16.20 0.11
C ALA A 184 1.04 16.34 -1.20
N PHE A 185 1.39 17.57 -1.63
CA PHE A 185 1.96 17.86 -2.94
C PHE A 185 3.43 18.25 -2.91
N ASP A 186 4.12 18.06 -1.78
CA ASP A 186 5.56 18.28 -1.64
C ASP A 186 6.23 17.07 -0.95
N GLN A 187 7.56 16.98 -1.06
CA GLN A 187 8.36 15.90 -0.49
C GLN A 187 9.66 16.46 0.13
N PRO A 188 9.59 17.33 1.16
CA PRO A 188 10.78 17.97 1.72
C PRO A 188 11.80 16.96 2.29
N GLY A 189 11.35 15.79 2.72
CA GLY A 189 12.21 14.74 3.29
C GLY A 189 13.21 14.13 2.31
N VAL A 190 12.93 14.15 1.00
CA VAL A 190 13.85 13.60 -0.02
C VAL A 190 14.79 14.64 -0.60
N GLU A 191 14.54 15.94 -0.40
CA GLU A 191 15.33 17.03 -0.96
C GLU A 191 16.74 17.09 -0.38
N PHE A 192 16.89 16.77 0.91
CA PHE A 192 18.22 16.74 1.55
C PHE A 192 19.16 15.77 0.85
N GLY A 193 18.72 14.54 0.57
CA GLY A 193 19.53 13.54 -0.12
C GLY A 193 19.96 13.96 -1.53
N LYS A 194 19.02 14.58 -2.29
CA LYS A 194 19.32 15.12 -3.62
C LYS A 194 20.36 16.23 -3.56
N GLN A 195 20.19 17.18 -2.63
CA GLN A 195 21.11 18.29 -2.46
C GLN A 195 22.50 17.82 -2.02
N TYR A 196 22.56 16.82 -1.15
CA TYR A 196 23.81 16.18 -0.75
C TYR A 196 24.51 15.55 -1.96
N ALA A 197 23.80 14.76 -2.76
CA ALA A 197 24.38 14.15 -3.97
C ALA A 197 24.88 15.21 -4.96
N TYR A 198 24.10 16.26 -5.22
CA TYR A 198 24.53 17.37 -6.09
C TYR A 198 25.80 18.06 -5.57
N ALA A 199 25.88 18.33 -4.27
CA ALA A 199 27.00 18.97 -3.64
C ALA A 199 28.27 18.12 -3.72
N VAL A 200 28.17 16.83 -3.37
CA VAL A 200 29.32 15.89 -3.36
C VAL A 200 29.80 15.59 -4.78
N MET A 201 28.90 15.47 -5.74
CA MET A 201 29.22 15.25 -7.15
C MET A 201 29.70 16.51 -7.88
N GLY A 202 29.80 17.67 -7.21
CA GLY A 202 30.37 18.88 -7.76
C GLY A 202 29.45 19.65 -8.71
N LYS A 203 28.11 19.54 -8.56
CA LYS A 203 27.17 20.33 -9.34
C LYS A 203 27.38 21.82 -9.08
N GLN A 204 27.54 22.61 -10.15
CA GLN A 204 27.71 24.06 -10.07
C GLN A 204 26.58 24.73 -9.26
N GLY A 205 26.96 25.64 -8.35
CA GLY A 205 26.04 26.34 -7.44
C GLY A 205 25.77 25.62 -6.12
N PHE A 206 26.42 24.48 -5.87
CA PHE A 206 26.29 23.71 -4.62
C PHE A 206 27.55 23.73 -3.74
N GLU A 207 28.52 24.58 -4.03
CA GLU A 207 29.81 24.67 -3.34
C GLU A 207 29.64 24.98 -1.85
N LYS A 208 28.77 25.94 -1.51
CA LYS A 208 28.46 26.29 -0.12
C LYS A 208 27.84 25.12 0.64
N LYS A 209 26.89 24.42 0.02
CA LYS A 209 26.26 23.25 0.62
C LYS A 209 27.25 22.09 0.80
N LYS A 210 28.18 21.91 -0.12
CA LYS A 210 29.26 20.94 0.04
C LYS A 210 30.08 21.20 1.30
N ALA A 211 30.49 22.44 1.51
CA ALA A 211 31.23 22.83 2.71
C ALA A 211 30.42 22.63 4.00
N GLU A 212 29.11 22.94 3.98
CA GLU A 212 28.22 22.68 5.12
C GLU A 212 28.13 21.19 5.45
N PHE A 213 27.99 20.31 4.44
CA PHE A 213 27.92 18.87 4.62
C PHE A 213 29.24 18.28 5.13
N GLU A 214 30.38 18.78 4.67
CA GLU A 214 31.70 18.36 5.13
C GLU A 214 31.97 18.71 6.60
N GLN A 215 31.33 19.77 7.10
CA GLN A 215 31.35 20.15 8.52
C GLN A 215 30.46 19.29 9.41
N THR A 216 29.48 18.61 8.82
CA THR A 216 28.56 17.74 9.56
C THR A 216 29.27 16.44 9.96
N LYS A 217 29.70 16.34 11.22
CA LYS A 217 30.28 15.10 11.76
C LYS A 217 29.18 14.06 11.95
N LEU A 218 29.21 13.04 11.11
CA LEU A 218 28.43 11.82 11.37
C LEU A 218 29.04 11.07 12.57
N PRO A 219 28.19 10.45 13.41
CA PRO A 219 28.71 9.59 14.47
C PRO A 219 29.58 8.48 13.88
N PRO A 220 30.65 8.05 14.57
CA PRO A 220 31.52 6.98 14.08
C PRO A 220 30.70 5.72 13.84
N ARG A 221 30.86 5.12 12.65
CA ARG A 221 30.23 3.84 12.34
C ARG A 221 30.87 2.77 13.21
N LYS A 222 30.06 2.09 14.03
CA LYS A 222 30.51 0.83 14.63
C LYS A 222 30.53 -0.22 13.52
N VAL A 223 31.70 -0.71 13.20
CA VAL A 223 31.87 -1.92 12.39
C VAL A 223 31.68 -3.08 13.35
N LEU A 224 30.66 -3.89 13.11
CA LEU A 224 30.40 -5.13 13.85
C LEU A 224 31.20 -6.25 13.23
#